data_4f8ccfcc69538668069019aaab0e63de
#
_entry.id   4f8ccfcc69538668069019aaab0e63de
#
_cell.length_a   1.000
_cell.length_b   1.000
_cell.length_c   1.000
_cell.angle_alpha   90.00
_cell.angle_beta   90.00
_cell.angle_gamma   90.00
#
_symmetry.space_group_name_H-M   'P 1'
#
loop_
_entity.id
_entity.type
_entity.pdbx_description
1 polymer ?
#
loop_
_entity_poly.entity_id
_entity_poly.type
_entity_poly.pdbx_seq_one_letter_code
_entity_poly.pdbx_strand_id
1 'polypeptide(L)'
;MLNPALFAKTASLALIAAGTALVGQGVWIGAKAEIAQVLLARAWARAIDGESAPTPWPWADTWPVARLSVPDLGEHAIVLAEAGGEALAFGPSLLTASATPGEPGISVIAAHRDTHFRFL
;
A
#
# COMPACT_ATOMS: atom_id res chain seq x y z
N MET A 1 46.74 11.18 20.60
CA MET A 1 45.48 11.33 21.37
C MET A 1 44.43 11.93 20.48
N LEU A 2 43.30 11.27 20.37
CA LEU A 2 42.12 11.80 19.65
C LEU A 2 41.54 13.00 20.42
N ASN A 3 41.39 14.12 19.77
CA ASN A 3 40.77 15.31 20.37
C ASN A 3 39.28 15.02 20.68
N PRO A 4 38.86 14.96 21.95
CA PRO A 4 37.50 14.61 22.33
C PRO A 4 36.44 15.56 21.72
N ALA A 5 36.78 16.84 21.53
CA ALA A 5 35.89 17.82 20.91
C ALA A 5 35.71 17.56 19.41
N LEU A 6 36.73 17.08 18.72
CA LEU A 6 36.62 16.71 17.30
C LEU A 6 35.78 15.44 17.14
N PHE A 7 36.02 14.45 18.00
CA PHE A 7 35.22 13.20 18.01
C PHE A 7 33.74 13.50 18.28
N ALA A 8 33.41 14.34 19.26
CA ALA A 8 32.03 14.71 19.56
C ALA A 8 31.35 15.43 18.37
N LYS A 9 32.05 16.33 17.68
CA LYS A 9 31.54 17.03 16.51
C LYS A 9 31.27 16.07 15.33
N THR A 10 32.19 15.15 15.05
CA THR A 10 32.01 14.17 13.97
C THR A 10 30.88 13.20 14.28
N ALA A 11 30.76 12.74 15.52
CA ALA A 11 29.66 11.88 15.96
C ALA A 11 28.30 12.59 15.84
N SER A 12 28.21 13.86 16.26
CA SER A 12 26.98 14.64 16.13
C SER A 12 26.57 14.84 14.67
N LEU A 13 27.51 15.17 13.79
CA LEU A 13 27.25 15.30 12.36
C LEU A 13 26.77 13.98 11.73
N ALA A 14 27.39 12.88 12.10
CA ALA A 14 26.98 11.55 11.62
C ALA A 14 25.56 11.19 12.09
N LEU A 15 25.21 11.47 13.33
CA LEU A 15 23.85 11.24 13.86
C LEU A 15 22.81 12.14 13.16
N ILE A 16 23.12 13.40 12.91
CA ILE A 16 22.22 14.30 12.19
C ILE A 16 22.01 13.79 10.76
N ALA A 17 23.09 13.42 10.06
CA ALA A 17 23.00 12.89 8.71
C ALA A 17 22.17 11.59 8.65
N ALA A 18 22.39 10.66 9.58
CA ALA A 18 21.62 9.43 9.69
C ALA A 18 20.13 9.71 9.99
N GLY A 19 19.84 10.59 10.93
CA GLY A 19 18.48 11.00 11.27
C GLY A 19 17.76 11.64 10.08
N THR A 20 18.43 12.55 9.35
CA THR A 20 17.87 13.17 8.15
C THR A 20 17.59 12.16 7.05
N ALA A 21 18.48 11.19 6.85
CA ALA A 21 18.29 10.12 5.88
C ALA A 21 17.08 9.24 6.22
N LEU A 22 16.90 8.87 7.49
CA LEU A 22 15.77 8.08 7.96
C LEU A 22 14.44 8.84 7.79
N VAL A 23 14.39 10.12 8.13
CA VAL A 23 13.20 10.97 7.91
C VAL A 23 12.89 11.08 6.42
N GLY A 24 13.90 11.33 5.58
CA GLY A 24 13.73 11.40 4.13
C GLY A 24 13.17 10.10 3.54
N GLN A 25 13.66 8.94 4.03
CA GLN A 25 13.14 7.63 3.63
C GLN A 25 11.68 7.44 4.07
N GLY A 26 11.32 7.85 5.28
CA GLY A 26 9.94 7.78 5.77
C GLY A 26 8.98 8.62 4.92
N VAL A 27 9.35 9.85 4.60
CA VAL A 27 8.59 10.74 3.71
C VAL A 27 8.44 10.12 2.32
N TRP A 28 9.50 9.55 1.78
CA TRP A 28 9.47 8.89 0.47
C TRP A 28 8.54 7.68 0.42
N ILE A 29 8.53 6.85 1.46
CA ILE A 29 7.61 5.71 1.57
C ILE A 29 6.15 6.20 1.63
N GLY A 30 5.87 7.23 2.43
CA GLY A 30 4.55 7.84 2.51
C GLY A 30 4.09 8.40 1.16
N ALA A 31 4.94 9.14 0.45
CA ALA A 31 4.61 9.68 -0.86
C ALA A 31 4.31 8.58 -1.89
N LYS A 32 5.07 7.50 -1.90
CA LYS A 32 4.78 6.33 -2.75
C LYS A 32 3.44 5.69 -2.45
N ALA A 33 3.07 5.56 -1.18
CA ALA A 33 1.80 4.98 -0.77
C ALA A 33 0.63 5.83 -1.27
N GLU A 34 0.69 7.15 -1.16
CA GLU A 34 -0.33 8.06 -1.68
C GLU A 34 -0.45 7.99 -3.21
N ILE A 35 0.67 7.98 -3.92
CA ILE A 35 0.68 7.82 -5.38
C ILE A 35 0.05 6.48 -5.77
N ALA A 36 0.37 5.40 -5.07
CA ALA A 36 -0.21 4.09 -5.33
C ALA A 36 -1.74 4.10 -5.16
N GLN A 37 -2.28 4.76 -4.12
CA GLN A 37 -3.72 4.88 -3.93
C GLN A 37 -4.41 5.65 -5.06
N VAL A 38 -3.80 6.72 -5.57
CA VAL A 38 -4.33 7.46 -6.74
C VAL A 38 -4.34 6.57 -7.98
N LEU A 39 -3.28 5.81 -8.22
CA LEU A 39 -3.20 4.92 -9.37
C LEU A 39 -4.18 3.74 -9.27
N LEU A 40 -4.38 3.18 -8.08
CA LEU A 40 -5.38 2.16 -7.80
C LEU A 40 -6.81 2.68 -8.04
N ALA A 41 -7.11 3.89 -7.57
CA ALA A 41 -8.42 4.51 -7.81
C ALA A 41 -8.69 4.73 -9.32
N ARG A 42 -7.68 5.13 -10.08
CA ARG A 42 -7.79 5.27 -11.55
C ARG A 42 -7.98 3.93 -12.24
N ALA A 43 -7.25 2.89 -11.82
CA ALA A 43 -7.42 1.55 -12.35
C ALA A 43 -8.82 1.00 -12.01
N TRP A 44 -9.34 1.26 -10.81
CA TRP A 44 -10.71 0.91 -10.44
C TRP A 44 -11.76 1.62 -11.32
N ALA A 45 -11.59 2.90 -11.60
CA ALA A 45 -12.49 3.62 -12.52
C ALA A 45 -12.51 2.97 -13.92
N ARG A 46 -11.34 2.60 -14.46
CA ARG A 46 -11.25 1.87 -15.74
C ARG A 46 -11.94 0.50 -15.70
N ALA A 47 -11.82 -0.22 -14.57
CA ALA A 47 -12.51 -1.49 -14.37
C ALA A 47 -14.05 -1.31 -14.41
N ILE A 48 -14.58 -0.25 -13.77
CA ILE A 48 -16.01 0.09 -13.81
C ILE A 48 -16.45 0.43 -15.23
N ASP A 49 -15.61 1.12 -16.00
CA ASP A 49 -15.87 1.47 -17.40
C ASP A 49 -15.76 0.26 -18.36
N GLY A 50 -15.47 -0.94 -17.84
CA GLY A 50 -15.46 -2.20 -18.58
C GLY A 50 -14.10 -2.66 -19.09
N GLU A 51 -13.01 -2.00 -18.71
CA GLU A 51 -11.65 -2.49 -19.02
C GLU A 51 -11.36 -3.79 -18.22
N SER A 52 -10.92 -4.83 -18.91
CA SER A 52 -10.58 -6.10 -18.29
C SER A 52 -9.22 -6.04 -17.61
N ALA A 53 -9.18 -6.31 -16.30
CA ALA A 53 -7.96 -6.37 -15.49
C ALA A 53 -7.03 -5.14 -15.65
N PRO A 54 -7.51 -3.91 -15.46
CA PRO A 54 -6.70 -2.71 -15.64
C PRO A 54 -5.63 -2.61 -14.55
N THR A 55 -4.37 -2.73 -14.93
CA THR A 55 -3.25 -2.62 -14.00
C THR A 55 -3.06 -1.18 -13.52
N PRO A 56 -2.78 -0.94 -12.22
CA PRO A 56 -2.59 0.41 -11.68
C PRO A 56 -1.31 1.08 -12.21
N TRP A 57 -0.27 0.31 -12.54
CA TRP A 57 0.96 0.77 -13.19
C TRP A 57 1.48 -0.31 -14.16
N PRO A 58 2.36 0.03 -15.12
CA PRO A 58 2.73 -0.87 -16.22
C PRO A 58 3.37 -2.21 -15.82
N TRP A 59 4.01 -2.28 -14.68
CA TRP A 59 4.67 -3.48 -14.16
C TRP A 59 3.91 -4.14 -13.00
N ALA A 60 2.68 -3.70 -12.72
CA ALA A 60 1.86 -4.33 -11.69
C ALA A 60 1.40 -5.72 -12.15
N ASP A 61 1.50 -6.68 -11.24
CA ASP A 61 0.99 -8.04 -11.42
C ASP A 61 -0.41 -8.24 -10.82
N THR A 62 -1.05 -7.16 -10.39
CA THR A 62 -2.37 -7.15 -9.79
C THR A 62 -3.25 -6.05 -10.38
N TRP A 63 -4.56 -6.18 -10.23
CA TRP A 63 -5.57 -5.22 -10.68
C TRP A 63 -6.73 -5.15 -9.69
N PRO A 64 -7.52 -4.07 -9.68
CA PRO A 64 -8.70 -3.95 -8.84
C PRO A 64 -9.80 -4.93 -9.25
N VAL A 65 -10.38 -5.63 -8.28
CA VAL A 65 -11.52 -6.57 -8.50
C VAL A 65 -12.78 -6.16 -7.77
N ALA A 66 -12.68 -5.37 -6.71
CA ALA A 66 -13.81 -4.91 -5.95
C ALA A 66 -13.49 -3.64 -5.15
N ARG A 67 -14.52 -2.99 -4.63
CA ARG A 67 -14.41 -1.94 -3.62
C ARG A 67 -15.11 -2.41 -2.35
N LEU A 68 -14.37 -2.52 -1.27
CA LEU A 68 -14.92 -2.73 0.06
C LEU A 68 -15.29 -1.38 0.66
N SER A 69 -16.52 -1.25 1.18
CA SER A 69 -16.98 -0.03 1.84
C SER A 69 -17.63 -0.37 3.17
N VAL A 70 -17.33 0.41 4.19
CA VAL A 70 -17.97 0.35 5.51
C VAL A 70 -18.60 1.72 5.77
N PRO A 71 -19.85 1.93 5.33
CA PRO A 71 -20.50 3.26 5.35
C PRO A 71 -20.57 3.90 6.74
N ASP A 72 -20.82 3.10 7.77
CA ASP A 72 -20.94 3.57 9.16
C ASP A 72 -19.64 4.15 9.71
N LEU A 73 -18.50 3.76 9.14
CA LEU A 73 -17.17 4.27 9.50
C LEU A 73 -16.66 5.30 8.48
N GLY A 74 -17.34 5.48 7.35
CA GLY A 74 -16.86 6.31 6.24
C GLY A 74 -15.63 5.76 5.54
N GLU A 75 -15.29 4.49 5.79
CA GLU A 75 -14.06 3.85 5.28
C GLU A 75 -14.33 3.05 4.00
N HIS A 76 -13.33 3.02 3.15
CA HIS A 76 -13.35 2.19 1.95
C HIS A 76 -11.94 1.77 1.56
N ALA A 77 -11.84 0.66 0.83
CA ALA A 77 -10.58 0.17 0.26
C ALA A 77 -10.82 -0.50 -1.09
N ILE A 78 -9.88 -0.37 -1.99
CA ILE A 78 -9.88 -1.12 -3.26
C ILE A 78 -9.31 -2.51 -2.99
N VAL A 79 -10.05 -3.54 -3.37
CA VAL A 79 -9.64 -4.94 -3.26
C VAL A 79 -8.92 -5.33 -4.55
N LEU A 80 -7.74 -5.89 -4.40
CA LEU A 80 -6.87 -6.30 -5.49
C LEU A 80 -7.05 -7.78 -5.82
N ALA A 81 -6.81 -8.15 -7.06
CA ALA A 81 -6.71 -9.54 -7.47
C ALA A 81 -5.47 -10.17 -6.82
N GLU A 82 -5.57 -11.44 -6.48
CA GLU A 82 -4.49 -12.29 -5.97
C GLU A 82 -3.73 -11.75 -4.75
N ALA A 83 -3.85 -12.43 -3.63
CA ALA A 83 -3.18 -12.07 -2.38
C ALA A 83 -1.68 -12.44 -2.41
N GLY A 84 -0.96 -11.91 -3.38
CA GLY A 84 0.51 -11.97 -3.44
C GLY A 84 1.16 -10.92 -2.55
N GLY A 85 2.46 -11.09 -2.27
CA GLY A 85 3.18 -10.17 -1.39
C GLY A 85 3.19 -8.72 -1.87
N GLU A 86 3.21 -8.48 -3.18
CA GLU A 86 3.14 -7.14 -3.76
C GLU A 86 1.74 -6.54 -3.58
N ALA A 87 0.68 -7.26 -3.92
CA ALA A 87 -0.69 -6.77 -3.79
C ALA A 87 -1.03 -6.41 -2.34
N LEU A 88 -0.67 -7.25 -1.37
CA LEU A 88 -0.89 -7.01 0.05
C LEU A 88 -0.15 -5.78 0.61
N ALA A 89 0.94 -5.36 -0.04
CA ALA A 89 1.62 -4.13 0.34
C ALA A 89 0.82 -2.87 -0.03
N PHE A 90 -0.06 -2.95 -1.04
CA PHE A 90 -0.82 -1.80 -1.54
C PHE A 90 -2.29 -1.79 -1.13
N GLY A 91 -2.88 -2.94 -0.80
CA GLY A 91 -4.29 -3.00 -0.42
C GLY A 91 -4.76 -4.35 0.06
N PRO A 92 -6.04 -4.44 0.47
CA PRO A 92 -6.70 -5.71 0.64
C PRO A 92 -6.70 -6.50 -0.66
N SER A 93 -6.53 -7.80 -0.58
CA SER A 93 -6.42 -8.64 -1.76
C SER A 93 -7.28 -9.89 -1.64
N LEU A 94 -7.88 -10.30 -2.74
CA LEU A 94 -8.70 -11.50 -2.84
C LEU A 94 -7.80 -12.74 -2.83
N LEU A 95 -8.11 -13.73 -1.99
CA LEU A 95 -7.42 -15.01 -2.05
C LEU A 95 -7.73 -15.74 -3.36
N THR A 96 -6.69 -16.24 -4.03
CA THR A 96 -6.76 -16.86 -5.36
C THR A 96 -7.78 -18.01 -5.48
N ALA A 97 -8.01 -18.76 -4.40
CA ALA A 97 -8.95 -19.88 -4.38
C ALA A 97 -10.38 -19.49 -3.96
N SER A 98 -10.67 -18.20 -3.80
CA SER A 98 -11.99 -17.72 -3.37
C SER A 98 -12.81 -17.16 -4.53
N ALA A 99 -14.15 -17.13 -4.36
CA ALA A 99 -15.04 -16.55 -5.36
C ALA A 99 -14.81 -15.05 -5.48
N THR A 100 -14.97 -14.51 -6.69
CA THR A 100 -14.97 -13.06 -6.90
C THR A 100 -16.16 -12.42 -6.16
N PRO A 101 -15.99 -11.27 -5.47
CA PRO A 101 -17.09 -10.58 -4.84
C PRO A 101 -18.25 -10.31 -5.82
N GLY A 102 -19.46 -10.72 -5.43
CA GLY A 102 -20.66 -10.65 -6.28
C GLY A 102 -20.99 -11.94 -7.03
N GLU A 103 -20.11 -12.93 -7.05
CA GLU A 103 -20.37 -14.26 -7.61
C GLU A 103 -20.80 -15.26 -6.53
N PRO A 104 -21.50 -16.36 -6.91
CA PRO A 104 -21.85 -17.40 -5.97
C PRO A 104 -20.61 -18.03 -5.34
N GLY A 105 -20.57 -18.13 -4.00
CA GLY A 105 -19.47 -18.73 -3.27
C GLY A 105 -19.03 -17.88 -2.07
N ILE A 106 -17.84 -18.15 -1.58
CA ILE A 106 -17.23 -17.43 -0.46
C ILE A 106 -16.05 -16.60 -0.99
N SER A 107 -16.14 -15.30 -0.83
CA SER A 107 -15.02 -14.39 -1.12
C SER A 107 -14.19 -14.20 0.15
N VAL A 108 -12.90 -14.48 0.07
CA VAL A 108 -11.96 -14.30 1.19
C VAL A 108 -10.98 -13.18 0.82
N ILE A 109 -11.02 -12.11 1.59
CA ILE A 109 -10.16 -10.93 1.42
C ILE A 109 -9.18 -10.87 2.58
N ALA A 110 -7.91 -10.79 2.27
CA ALA A 110 -6.82 -10.63 3.23
C ALA A 110 -6.22 -9.24 3.16
N ALA A 111 -5.81 -8.69 4.30
CA ALA A 111 -5.04 -7.45 4.35
C ALA A 111 -4.23 -7.37 5.65
N HIS A 112 -3.23 -6.49 5.65
CA HIS A 112 -2.51 -6.16 6.87
C HIS A 112 -3.42 -5.37 7.83
N ARG A 113 -3.63 -5.89 9.03
CA ARG A 113 -4.50 -5.30 10.06
C ARG A 113 -4.09 -3.87 10.41
N ASP A 114 -2.81 -3.61 10.55
CA ASP A 114 -2.30 -2.32 11.03
C ASP A 114 -2.28 -1.21 9.96
N THR A 115 -2.64 -1.54 8.73
CA THR A 115 -2.69 -0.62 7.59
C THR A 115 -4.06 -0.59 6.94
N HIS A 116 -4.33 -1.50 6.02
CA HIS A 116 -5.52 -1.48 5.18
C HIS A 116 -6.80 -1.92 5.89
N PHE A 117 -6.71 -2.71 6.97
CA PHE A 117 -7.84 -3.14 7.80
C PHE A 117 -7.83 -2.54 9.21
N ARG A 118 -7.16 -1.41 9.38
CA ARG A 118 -7.11 -0.71 10.68
C ARG A 118 -8.50 -0.29 11.19
N PHE A 119 -9.48 -0.17 10.30
CA PHE A 119 -10.86 0.21 10.63
C PHE A 119 -11.75 -0.99 11.04
N LEU A 120 -11.28 -2.22 10.94
CA LEU A 120 -11.91 -3.44 11.43
C LEU A 120 -11.35 -3.84 12.79
#